data_b211a81cda176987b8b42c9679d6093b
#
_entry.id   b211a81cda176987b8b42c9679d6093b
#
_cell.length_a   1.000
_cell.length_b   1.000
_cell.length_c   1.000
_cell.angle_alpha   90.00
_cell.angle_beta   90.00
_cell.angle_gamma   90.00
#
_symmetry.space_group_name_H-M   'P 1'
#
loop_
_entity.id
_entity.type
_entity.pdbx_description
1 polymer ?
#
loop_
_entity_poly.entity_id
_entity_poly.type
_entity_poly.pdbx_seq_one_letter_code
_entity_poly.pdbx_strand_id
1 'polypeptide(L)'
;TNNEVAKTVKITPLLTTSDRSSESAGFFFLNLEQFQNMSKITADTMFNQKGFMVGGIFAGNFKSFYEGKEIPTDTAQGWVQYTGQSAGQTSKEVKIIAIGDGDFANEENKPPRENLTFFVNMVDYMMDDVGLAEIRTKTSADAPIEETSDGTKKFIKYFNLIFPPFLVLMFG
;
A
#
# COMPACT_ATOMS: atom_id res chain seq x y z
N THR A 1 -20.36 1.49 0.25
CA THR A 1 -20.27 0.87 -1.09
C THR A 1 -21.63 0.96 -1.74
N ASN A 2 -21.70 1.62 -2.89
CA ASN A 2 -22.95 1.78 -3.60
C ASN A 2 -23.39 0.38 -4.07
N ASN A 3 -24.53 -0.10 -3.57
CA ASN A 3 -25.01 -1.48 -3.77
C ASN A 3 -25.14 -1.90 -5.25
N GLU A 4 -25.28 -0.94 -6.17
CA GLU A 4 -25.37 -1.24 -7.60
C GLU A 4 -24.00 -1.61 -8.22
N VAL A 5 -22.92 -0.95 -7.82
CA VAL A 5 -21.57 -1.25 -8.31
C VAL A 5 -21.10 -2.62 -7.83
N ALA A 6 -21.48 -3.02 -6.63
CA ALA A 6 -21.13 -4.33 -6.08
C ALA A 6 -21.74 -5.52 -6.83
N LYS A 7 -22.75 -5.30 -7.69
CA LYS A 7 -23.37 -6.37 -8.47
C LYS A 7 -22.61 -6.69 -9.77
N THR A 8 -21.85 -5.74 -10.30
CA THR A 8 -21.17 -5.86 -11.59
C THR A 8 -19.64 -5.86 -11.47
N VAL A 9 -19.11 -5.52 -10.31
CA VAL A 9 -17.67 -5.40 -10.05
C VAL A 9 -17.26 -6.27 -8.87
N LYS A 10 -16.35 -7.19 -9.10
CA LYS A 10 -15.69 -7.98 -8.05
C LYS A 10 -14.58 -7.15 -7.43
N ILE A 11 -14.62 -7.01 -6.10
CA ILE A 11 -13.60 -6.30 -5.33
C ILE A 11 -12.72 -7.31 -4.62
N THR A 12 -11.40 -7.24 -4.84
CA THR A 12 -10.40 -8.06 -4.17
C THR A 12 -9.43 -7.14 -3.42
N PRO A 13 -9.42 -7.17 -2.07
CA PRO A 13 -8.46 -6.37 -1.30
C PRO A 13 -7.03 -6.81 -1.60
N LEU A 14 -6.12 -5.85 -1.83
CA LEU A 14 -4.69 -6.05 -1.95
C LEU A 14 -3.94 -5.59 -0.70
N LEU A 15 -4.31 -4.41 -0.21
CA LEU A 15 -3.72 -3.80 0.97
C LEU A 15 -4.82 -3.47 1.96
N THR A 16 -4.62 -3.88 3.19
CA THR A 16 -5.52 -3.57 4.31
C THR A 16 -4.72 -2.96 5.45
N THR A 17 -5.35 -2.12 6.24
CA THR A 17 -4.72 -1.57 7.44
C THR A 17 -4.47 -2.66 8.48
N SER A 18 -3.58 -2.35 9.43
CA SER A 18 -3.33 -3.19 10.60
C SER A 18 -4.56 -3.28 11.51
N ASP A 19 -4.47 -4.15 12.51
CA ASP A 19 -5.52 -4.30 13.54
C ASP A 19 -5.62 -3.09 14.49
N ARG A 20 -4.71 -2.12 14.33
CA ARG A 20 -4.66 -0.89 15.13
C ARG A 20 -4.72 0.31 14.20
N SER A 21 -5.91 0.61 13.76
CA SER A 21 -6.18 1.70 12.81
C SER A 21 -7.39 2.49 13.25
N SER A 22 -7.52 3.69 12.73
CA SER A 22 -8.74 4.48 12.82
C SER A 22 -8.93 5.26 11.52
N GLU A 23 -10.16 5.65 11.23
CA GLU A 23 -10.46 6.55 10.12
C GLU A 23 -10.92 7.90 10.65
N SER A 24 -10.60 8.96 9.93
CA SER A 24 -11.12 10.29 10.19
C SER A 24 -11.72 10.84 8.90
N ALA A 25 -12.95 11.30 8.97
CA ALA A 25 -13.67 11.87 7.84
C ALA A 25 -13.77 13.39 7.98
N GLY A 26 -13.77 14.11 6.85
CA GLY A 26 -13.87 15.55 6.80
C GLY A 26 -12.52 16.25 6.72
N PHE A 27 -12.53 17.56 7.01
CA PHE A 27 -11.31 18.37 6.98
C PHE A 27 -10.57 18.24 8.32
N PHE A 28 -9.31 17.83 8.30
CA PHE A 28 -8.46 17.75 9.49
C PHE A 28 -7.02 18.11 9.16
N PHE A 29 -6.30 18.60 10.16
CA PHE A 29 -4.86 18.82 10.04
C PHE A 29 -4.12 17.55 10.49
N LEU A 30 -3.27 17.02 9.61
CA LEU A 30 -2.39 15.92 9.97
C LEU A 30 -1.22 16.45 10.80
N ASN A 31 -1.29 16.28 12.12
CA ASN A 31 -0.19 16.58 13.04
C ASN A 31 0.34 15.26 13.63
N LEU A 32 1.47 14.80 13.14
CA LEU A 32 2.09 13.55 13.59
C LEU A 32 2.73 13.67 14.98
N GLU A 33 3.06 14.87 15.43
CA GLU A 33 3.69 15.08 16.76
C GLU A 33 2.76 14.67 17.91
N GLN A 34 1.44 14.81 17.74
CA GLN A 34 0.45 14.37 18.72
C GLN A 34 0.53 12.88 19.03
N PHE A 35 1.07 12.07 18.12
CA PHE A 35 1.17 10.62 18.28
C PHE A 35 2.47 10.17 18.93
N GLN A 36 3.54 11.01 18.93
CA GLN A 36 4.87 10.61 19.42
C GLN A 36 4.91 10.30 20.92
N ASN A 37 4.09 10.98 21.71
CA ASN A 37 4.05 10.83 23.18
C ASN A 37 2.72 10.26 23.66
N MET A 38 1.99 9.57 22.81
CA MET A 38 0.67 9.03 23.15
C MET A 38 0.83 7.85 24.13
N SER A 39 0.03 7.87 25.21
CA SER A 39 0.00 6.73 26.13
C SER A 39 -0.57 5.49 25.44
N LYS A 40 -0.17 4.29 25.91
CA LYS A 40 -0.67 3.03 25.36
C LYS A 40 -2.21 2.95 25.44
N ILE A 41 -2.78 3.39 26.56
CA ILE A 41 -4.26 3.37 26.78
C ILE A 41 -4.95 4.28 25.76
N THR A 42 -4.43 5.48 25.53
CA THR A 42 -4.98 6.42 24.54
C THR A 42 -4.86 5.86 23.12
N ALA A 43 -3.70 5.26 22.78
CA ALA A 43 -3.48 4.63 21.49
C ALA A 43 -4.43 3.44 21.26
N ASP A 44 -4.64 2.58 22.26
CA ASP A 44 -5.55 1.43 22.16
C ASP A 44 -7.02 1.86 22.01
N THR A 45 -7.39 3.00 22.59
CA THR A 45 -8.74 3.56 22.45
C THR A 45 -8.93 4.21 21.07
N MET A 46 -7.92 4.93 20.57
CA MET A 46 -7.99 5.68 19.32
C MET A 46 -7.86 4.76 18.11
N PHE A 47 -6.96 3.79 18.16
CA PHE A 47 -6.67 2.86 17.07
C PHE A 47 -7.27 1.48 17.38
N ASN A 48 -8.59 1.39 17.40
CA ASN A 48 -9.33 0.19 17.76
C ASN A 48 -10.09 -0.46 16.58
N GLN A 49 -9.88 0.06 15.38
CA GLN A 49 -10.52 -0.43 14.17
C GLN A 49 -9.50 -1.21 13.31
N LYS A 50 -10.00 -2.04 12.42
CA LYS A 50 -9.16 -2.90 11.57
C LYS A 50 -9.80 -3.20 10.24
N GLY A 51 -8.96 -3.62 9.30
CA GLY A 51 -9.43 -4.18 8.04
C GLY A 51 -9.92 -3.14 7.04
N PHE A 52 -9.51 -1.86 7.16
CA PHE A 52 -9.79 -0.90 6.11
C PHE A 52 -9.00 -1.27 4.86
N MET A 53 -9.69 -1.41 3.75
CA MET A 53 -9.06 -1.61 2.47
C MET A 53 -8.46 -0.28 1.98
N VAL A 54 -7.13 -0.21 1.85
CA VAL A 54 -6.40 0.95 1.33
C VAL A 54 -5.87 0.72 -0.08
N GLY A 55 -5.97 -0.49 -0.59
CA GLY A 55 -5.68 -0.83 -1.97
C GLY A 55 -6.42 -2.09 -2.40
N GLY A 56 -6.87 -2.13 -3.65
CA GLY A 56 -7.63 -3.28 -4.14
C GLY A 56 -7.71 -3.37 -5.65
N ILE A 57 -8.11 -4.54 -6.12
CA ILE A 57 -8.45 -4.83 -7.51
C ILE A 57 -9.97 -4.76 -7.66
N PHE A 58 -10.40 -4.04 -8.65
CA PHE A 58 -11.78 -3.92 -9.08
C PHE A 58 -11.89 -4.54 -10.48
N ALA A 59 -12.57 -5.68 -10.61
CA ALA A 59 -12.71 -6.40 -11.87
C ALA A 59 -14.18 -6.52 -12.25
N GLY A 60 -14.53 -6.18 -13.49
CA GLY A 60 -15.88 -6.27 -14.00
C GLY A 60 -16.22 -5.22 -15.04
N ASN A 61 -17.52 -4.97 -15.18
CA ASN A 61 -18.05 -4.00 -16.13
C ASN A 61 -18.38 -2.70 -15.38
N PHE A 62 -17.79 -1.60 -15.82
CA PHE A 62 -17.96 -0.30 -15.19
C PHE A 62 -18.91 0.57 -16.03
N LYS A 63 -19.91 1.13 -15.38
CA LYS A 63 -20.76 2.16 -15.99
C LYS A 63 -20.01 3.47 -16.09
N SER A 64 -20.10 4.11 -17.24
CA SER A 64 -19.53 5.45 -17.40
C SER A 64 -20.26 6.46 -16.50
N PHE A 65 -19.52 7.40 -15.92
CA PHE A 65 -20.12 8.55 -15.24
C PHE A 65 -21.00 9.39 -16.17
N TYR A 66 -20.71 9.36 -17.46
CA TYR A 66 -21.42 10.11 -18.49
C TYR A 66 -22.55 9.29 -19.13
N GLU A 67 -22.91 8.12 -18.61
CA GLU A 67 -24.06 7.36 -19.13
C GLU A 67 -25.34 8.21 -19.06
N GLY A 68 -25.91 8.56 -20.21
CA GLY A 68 -27.09 9.40 -20.31
C GLY A 68 -26.87 10.89 -19.98
N LYS A 69 -25.65 11.36 -19.92
CA LYS A 69 -25.28 12.76 -19.68
C LYS A 69 -24.47 13.32 -20.84
N GLU A 70 -24.51 14.65 -20.98
CA GLU A 70 -23.62 15.33 -21.93
C GLU A 70 -22.17 15.23 -21.48
N ILE A 71 -21.28 14.88 -22.39
CA ILE A 71 -19.84 14.83 -22.15
C ILE A 71 -19.32 16.27 -22.28
N PRO A 72 -18.62 16.81 -21.24
CA PRO A 72 -18.08 18.15 -21.31
C PRO A 72 -17.07 18.26 -22.45
N THR A 73 -17.30 19.22 -23.34
CA THR A 73 -16.38 19.57 -24.43
C THR A 73 -15.65 20.85 -24.06
N ASP A 74 -14.42 20.75 -23.60
CA ASP A 74 -13.57 21.93 -23.40
C ASP A 74 -12.76 22.19 -24.68
N THR A 75 -13.25 23.14 -25.48
CA THR A 75 -12.58 23.59 -26.70
C THR A 75 -11.56 24.71 -26.42
N ALA A 76 -11.58 25.32 -25.21
CA ALA A 76 -10.77 26.48 -24.88
C ALA A 76 -9.28 26.18 -24.67
N GLN A 77 -8.94 24.93 -24.31
CA GLN A 77 -7.56 24.51 -24.03
C GLN A 77 -6.90 23.64 -25.10
N GLY A 78 -7.49 23.57 -26.30
CA GLY A 78 -6.94 22.76 -27.39
C GLY A 78 -7.02 21.24 -27.17
N TRP A 79 -7.82 20.80 -26.22
CA TRP A 79 -8.10 19.40 -26.00
C TRP A 79 -8.85 18.84 -27.21
N VAL A 80 -8.35 17.74 -27.76
CA VAL A 80 -9.02 17.06 -28.86
C VAL A 80 -10.40 16.64 -28.38
N GLN A 81 -11.44 17.14 -29.08
CA GLN A 81 -12.80 16.74 -28.78
C GLN A 81 -12.88 15.21 -28.87
N TYR A 82 -13.12 14.54 -27.75
CA TYR A 82 -13.30 13.11 -27.73
C TYR A 82 -14.65 12.76 -28.37
N THR A 83 -14.62 12.46 -29.65
CA THR A 83 -15.79 12.06 -30.44
C THR A 83 -16.08 10.56 -30.32
N GLY A 84 -15.42 9.85 -29.39
CA GLY A 84 -15.61 8.42 -29.22
C GLY A 84 -17.02 8.07 -28.76
N GLN A 85 -17.72 7.28 -29.58
CA GLN A 85 -19.08 6.80 -29.30
C GLN A 85 -19.21 5.97 -28.00
N SER A 86 -18.09 5.64 -27.35
CA SER A 86 -18.05 4.78 -26.16
C SER A 86 -18.03 5.51 -24.82
N ALA A 87 -17.88 6.84 -24.80
CA ALA A 87 -17.71 7.58 -23.55
C ALA A 87 -18.92 7.50 -22.59
N GLY A 88 -20.12 7.26 -23.10
CA GLY A 88 -21.35 7.09 -22.31
C GLY A 88 -21.76 5.64 -22.09
N GLN A 89 -20.95 4.66 -22.49
CA GLN A 89 -21.32 3.25 -22.44
C GLN A 89 -20.70 2.53 -21.25
N THR A 90 -21.30 1.41 -20.87
CA THR A 90 -20.70 0.47 -19.93
C THR A 90 -19.46 -0.18 -20.57
N SER A 91 -18.36 -0.28 -19.80
CA SER A 91 -17.13 -0.91 -20.29
C SER A 91 -17.34 -2.41 -20.58
N LYS A 92 -16.47 -2.98 -21.39
CA LYS A 92 -16.24 -4.44 -21.35
C LYS A 92 -15.69 -4.83 -19.98
N GLU A 93 -15.55 -6.11 -19.71
CA GLU A 93 -14.87 -6.58 -18.49
C GLU A 93 -13.43 -6.05 -18.46
N VAL A 94 -13.12 -5.28 -17.46
CA VAL A 94 -11.79 -4.68 -17.24
C VAL A 94 -11.39 -4.82 -15.79
N LYS A 95 -10.07 -4.70 -15.54
CA LYS A 95 -9.49 -4.67 -14.19
C LYS A 95 -8.94 -3.28 -13.91
N ILE A 96 -9.16 -2.78 -12.71
CA ILE A 96 -8.60 -1.53 -12.21
C ILE A 96 -7.91 -1.86 -10.88
N ILE A 97 -6.66 -1.43 -10.70
CA ILE A 97 -6.01 -1.43 -9.39
C ILE A 97 -6.02 0.00 -8.88
N ALA A 98 -6.51 0.18 -7.66
CA ALA A 98 -6.51 1.47 -6.99
C ALA A 98 -5.79 1.35 -5.64
N ILE A 99 -4.88 2.30 -5.37
CA ILE A 99 -4.18 2.47 -4.11
C ILE A 99 -4.54 3.86 -3.57
N GLY A 100 -4.84 3.94 -2.27
CA GLY A 100 -5.30 5.17 -1.62
C GLY A 100 -4.19 6.19 -1.31
N ASP A 101 -2.98 5.97 -1.79
CA ASP A 101 -1.82 6.85 -1.61
C ASP A 101 -1.19 7.15 -2.97
N GLY A 102 -1.22 8.41 -3.39
CA GLY A 102 -0.63 8.86 -4.65
C GLY A 102 0.90 8.85 -4.65
N ASP A 103 1.52 8.93 -3.49
CA ASP A 103 2.97 8.95 -3.30
C ASP A 103 3.57 7.56 -3.06
N PHE A 104 2.72 6.54 -3.01
CA PHE A 104 3.06 5.15 -2.71
C PHE A 104 4.32 4.63 -3.44
N ALA A 105 4.50 4.96 -4.72
CA ALA A 105 5.61 4.54 -5.56
C ALA A 105 6.32 5.72 -6.25
N ASN A 106 6.16 6.94 -5.73
CA ASN A 106 6.80 8.13 -6.28
C ASN A 106 8.27 8.18 -5.87
N GLU A 107 9.19 8.04 -6.83
CA GLU A 107 10.64 8.02 -6.58
C GLU A 107 11.16 9.32 -5.93
N GLU A 108 10.53 10.46 -6.16
CA GLU A 108 10.92 11.74 -5.55
C GLU A 108 10.82 11.70 -4.03
N ASN A 109 9.85 10.95 -3.51
CA ASN A 109 9.62 10.76 -2.07
C ASN A 109 10.46 9.62 -1.47
N LYS A 110 11.35 8.98 -2.27
CA LYS A 110 12.20 7.86 -1.85
C LYS A 110 11.41 6.77 -1.12
N PRO A 111 10.40 6.18 -1.76
CA PRO A 111 9.56 5.17 -1.14
C PRO A 111 10.39 3.95 -0.76
N PRO A 112 9.94 3.15 0.20
CA PRO A 112 10.53 1.85 0.49
C PRO A 112 10.64 1.00 -0.79
N ARG A 113 11.71 0.21 -0.91
CA ARG A 113 11.95 -0.63 -2.09
C ARG A 113 10.81 -1.62 -2.33
N GLU A 114 10.16 -2.05 -1.26
CA GLU A 114 9.01 -2.94 -1.27
C GLU A 114 7.83 -2.33 -2.03
N ASN A 115 7.59 -1.02 -1.89
CA ASN A 115 6.54 -0.31 -2.60
C ASN A 115 6.79 -0.33 -4.11
N LEU A 116 8.03 -0.09 -4.54
CA LEU A 116 8.41 -0.14 -5.96
C LEU A 116 8.26 -1.56 -6.52
N THR A 117 8.71 -2.56 -5.76
CA THR A 117 8.55 -3.96 -6.14
C THR A 117 7.07 -4.34 -6.26
N PHE A 118 6.26 -3.90 -5.31
CA PHE A 118 4.83 -4.14 -5.34
C PHE A 118 4.16 -3.43 -6.54
N PHE A 119 4.57 -2.20 -6.85
CA PHE A 119 4.09 -1.48 -8.02
C PHE A 119 4.40 -2.23 -9.32
N VAL A 120 5.64 -2.69 -9.50
CA VAL A 120 6.04 -3.50 -10.67
C VAL A 120 5.21 -4.78 -10.77
N ASN A 121 5.00 -5.46 -9.64
CA ASN A 121 4.17 -6.67 -9.60
C ASN A 121 2.71 -6.39 -9.97
N MET A 122 2.15 -5.22 -9.59
CA MET A 122 0.82 -4.81 -10.03
C MET A 122 0.76 -4.61 -11.54
N VAL A 123 1.77 -3.97 -12.12
CA VAL A 123 1.87 -3.79 -13.59
C VAL A 123 1.96 -5.15 -14.28
N ASP A 124 2.85 -6.03 -13.82
CA ASP A 124 2.99 -7.39 -14.33
C ASP A 124 1.66 -8.16 -14.26
N TYR A 125 0.95 -8.08 -13.14
CA TYR A 125 -0.37 -8.69 -12.97
C TYR A 125 -1.41 -8.16 -13.96
N MET A 126 -1.39 -6.85 -14.23
CA MET A 126 -2.31 -6.23 -15.20
C MET A 126 -1.99 -6.60 -16.64
N MET A 127 -0.71 -6.91 -16.94
CA MET A 127 -0.24 -7.31 -18.27
C MET A 127 -0.35 -8.82 -18.49
N ASP A 128 -0.54 -9.61 -17.44
CA ASP A 128 -0.49 -11.07 -17.49
C ASP A 128 -1.88 -11.69 -17.67
N ASP A 129 -2.22 -12.05 -18.89
CA ASP A 129 -3.44 -12.80 -19.22
C ASP A 129 -3.34 -14.29 -18.81
N VAL A 130 -2.17 -14.76 -18.39
CA VAL A 130 -1.86 -16.20 -18.17
C VAL A 130 -1.70 -16.55 -16.69
N GLY A 131 -1.81 -15.59 -15.76
CA GLY A 131 -1.78 -15.82 -14.30
C GLY A 131 -0.39 -16.10 -13.72
N LEU A 132 0.69 -15.78 -14.44
CA LEU A 132 2.07 -15.99 -13.96
C LEU A 132 2.47 -15.04 -12.81
N ALA A 133 1.74 -13.95 -12.61
CA ALA A 133 1.99 -12.99 -11.52
C ALA A 133 1.87 -13.62 -10.12
N GLU A 134 1.05 -14.66 -9.96
CA GLU A 134 0.86 -15.35 -8.68
C GLU A 134 2.14 -16.07 -8.20
N ILE A 135 3.04 -16.41 -9.13
CA ILE A 135 4.30 -17.11 -8.83
C ILE A 135 5.34 -16.14 -8.26
N ARG A 136 5.32 -14.86 -8.64
CA ARG A 136 6.32 -13.85 -8.22
C ARG A 136 6.08 -13.27 -6.82
N THR A 137 4.88 -13.38 -6.29
CA THR A 137 4.55 -12.86 -4.93
C THR A 137 5.23 -13.65 -3.80
N LYS A 138 5.89 -14.77 -4.11
CA LYS A 138 6.68 -15.58 -3.16
C LYS A 138 8.15 -15.16 -3.07
N THR A 139 8.54 -14.03 -3.63
CA THR A 139 9.89 -13.52 -3.39
C THR A 139 9.99 -13.13 -1.92
N SER A 140 10.88 -13.84 -1.21
CA SER A 140 11.23 -13.61 0.20
C SER A 140 11.24 -12.11 0.50
N ALA A 141 10.29 -11.63 1.29
CA ALA A 141 10.53 -10.44 2.05
C ALA A 141 11.83 -10.71 2.83
N ASP A 142 12.84 -9.87 2.66
CA ASP A 142 13.99 -9.87 3.56
C ASP A 142 13.41 -9.76 4.96
N ALA A 143 13.40 -10.89 5.69
CA ALA A 143 12.85 -10.90 7.03
C ALA A 143 13.62 -9.83 7.82
N PRO A 144 12.94 -8.85 8.42
CA PRO A 144 13.63 -7.85 9.21
C PRO A 144 14.47 -8.60 10.24
N ILE A 145 15.74 -8.23 10.37
CA ILE A 145 16.63 -8.81 11.36
C ILE A 145 15.94 -8.62 12.71
N GLU A 146 15.58 -9.71 13.36
CA GLU A 146 14.95 -9.66 14.68
C GLU A 146 15.82 -8.81 15.62
N GLU A 147 15.23 -7.79 16.22
CA GLU A 147 15.94 -6.94 17.17
C GLU A 147 16.38 -7.79 18.36
N THR A 148 17.66 -8.03 18.43
CA THR A 148 18.29 -8.75 19.53
C THR A 148 18.12 -7.95 20.83
N SER A 149 17.77 -8.61 21.92
CA SER A 149 17.60 -7.97 23.23
C SER A 149 18.84 -7.17 23.65
N ASP A 150 18.63 -6.07 24.35
CA ASP A 150 19.74 -5.21 24.83
C ASP A 150 20.74 -5.97 25.73
N GLY A 151 20.27 -6.99 26.44
CA GLY A 151 21.13 -7.88 27.23
C GLY A 151 22.08 -8.67 26.33
N THR A 152 21.57 -9.24 25.24
CA THR A 152 22.40 -10.01 24.30
C THR A 152 23.38 -9.11 23.55
N LYS A 153 22.97 -7.90 23.16
CA LYS A 153 23.87 -6.90 22.55
C LYS A 153 25.02 -6.53 23.47
N LYS A 154 24.74 -6.29 24.75
CA LYS A 154 25.78 -6.01 25.79
C LYS A 154 26.69 -7.20 25.99
N PHE A 155 26.15 -8.40 26.12
CA PHE A 155 26.95 -9.63 26.29
C PHE A 155 27.91 -9.83 25.13
N ILE A 156 27.45 -9.76 23.88
CA ILE A 156 28.31 -9.91 22.71
C ILE A 156 29.40 -8.85 22.68
N LYS A 157 29.05 -7.58 22.99
CA LYS A 157 30.02 -6.48 23.04
C LYS A 157 31.12 -6.72 24.05
N TYR A 158 30.79 -7.05 25.28
CA TYR A 158 31.79 -7.26 26.35
C TYR A 158 32.56 -8.55 26.17
N PHE A 159 31.94 -9.61 25.68
CA PHE A 159 32.61 -10.85 25.36
C PHE A 159 33.70 -10.64 24.30
N ASN A 160 33.39 -9.98 23.21
CA ASN A 160 34.37 -9.68 22.16
C ASN A 160 35.48 -8.71 22.60
N LEU A 161 35.20 -7.85 23.58
CA LEU A 161 36.20 -6.92 24.12
C LEU A 161 37.17 -7.59 25.07
N ILE A 162 36.70 -8.50 25.92
CA ILE A 162 37.47 -9.09 27.03
C ILE A 162 38.09 -10.44 26.63
N PHE A 163 37.37 -11.26 25.88
CA PHE A 163 37.77 -12.62 25.58
C PHE A 163 39.06 -12.73 24.76
N PRO A 164 39.31 -11.96 23.68
CA PRO A 164 40.56 -12.03 22.95
C PRO A 164 41.79 -11.64 23.76
N PRO A 165 41.81 -10.50 24.52
CA PRO A 165 42.93 -10.17 25.37
C PRO A 165 43.18 -11.23 26.47
N PHE A 166 42.12 -11.80 27.05
CA PHE A 166 42.24 -12.86 28.06
C PHE A 166 42.93 -14.11 27.49
N LEU A 167 42.57 -14.52 26.26
CA LEU A 167 43.24 -15.64 25.58
C LEU A 167 44.73 -15.37 25.35
N VAL A 168 45.09 -14.16 24.95
CA VAL A 168 46.50 -13.78 24.76
C VAL A 168 47.25 -13.82 26.06
N LEU A 169 46.66 -13.38 27.17
CA LEU A 169 47.30 -13.45 28.51
C LEU A 169 47.43 -14.88 29.04
N MET A 170 46.51 -15.78 28.61
CA MET A 170 46.53 -17.16 29.10
C MET A 170 47.50 -18.07 28.33
N PHE A 171 47.68 -17.81 27.04
CA PHE A 171 48.46 -18.67 26.12
C PHE A 171 49.69 -17.97 25.51
N GLY A 172 49.89 -16.67 25.71
CA GLY A 172 51.06 -15.89 25.31
C GLY A 172 52.03 -15.76 26.45
#